data_9bdd1b73bca3087d8b817733b7e8668b
#
_entry.id   9bdd1b73bca3087d8b817733b7e8668b
#
_cell.length_a   1.000
_cell.length_b   1.000
_cell.length_c   1.000
_cell.angle_alpha   90.00
_cell.angle_beta   90.00
_cell.angle_gamma   90.00
#
_symmetry.space_group_name_H-M   'P 1'
#
loop_
_entity.id
_entity.type
_entity.pdbx_description
1 polymer ?
#
loop_
_entity_poly.entity_id
_entity_poly.type
_entity_poly.pdbx_seq_one_letter_code
_entity_poly.pdbx_strand_id
1 'polypeptide(L)'
;MSQPIITIISTGSELTAGRSIDTNSGWIANQLFEMGWKVRNFIVLPDDPKVIMEELTRIKETATKNPSEAVLAIMTGGLGATEDDYTLQCALELTGKKMEVNEKARLRLQKFYESRGKSYSDILPLVLRQVYIPEDSITLENSAGLAVGFIVSLDKNSFFSCMPGVPIEMKEMFQRRLLPFLKKTYQKENLFKETRWIWNIGESLFQSEFIGEQKDLVGAGLEWGVTAQKGFIKAIFQSTSEALVKEVINRIEIFYGDKCTKDVFEENHNSLLATNSSLAVAESCTGGLLG
;
A
#
# COMPACT_ATOMS: atom_id res chain seq x y z
N MET A 1 -15.24 8.44 -11.06
CA MET A 1 -14.31 8.00 -12.13
C MET A 1 -14.15 6.49 -12.03
N SER A 2 -13.86 5.80 -13.15
CA SER A 2 -13.53 4.36 -13.14
C SER A 2 -12.37 4.05 -12.18
N GLN A 3 -12.10 2.77 -11.94
CA GLN A 3 -10.90 2.35 -11.21
C GLN A 3 -9.64 2.82 -11.94
N PRO A 4 -8.62 3.32 -11.22
CA PRO A 4 -7.37 3.71 -11.85
C PRO A 4 -6.44 2.50 -12.05
N ILE A 5 -5.58 2.59 -13.06
CA ILE A 5 -4.39 1.76 -13.16
C ILE A 5 -3.38 2.28 -12.14
N ILE A 6 -3.08 1.48 -11.11
CA ILE A 6 -2.25 1.91 -9.99
C ILE A 6 -0.84 1.35 -10.12
N THR A 7 0.16 2.23 -10.08
CA THR A 7 1.58 1.89 -9.94
C THR A 7 2.11 2.48 -8.65
N ILE A 8 2.79 1.67 -7.84
CA ILE A 8 3.50 2.12 -6.64
C ILE A 8 5.00 2.16 -6.95
N ILE A 9 5.65 3.27 -6.61
CA ILE A 9 7.07 3.52 -6.85
C ILE A 9 7.72 3.80 -5.50
N SER A 10 8.80 3.09 -5.19
CA SER A 10 9.67 3.37 -4.06
C SER A 10 11.03 3.80 -4.55
N THR A 11 11.54 4.93 -4.06
CA THR A 11 12.91 5.37 -4.35
C THR A 11 13.80 5.16 -3.14
N GLY A 12 15.00 4.70 -3.41
CA GLY A 12 16.04 4.50 -2.41
C GLY A 12 17.18 3.65 -3.00
N SER A 13 18.37 4.20 -3.02
CA SER A 13 19.56 3.47 -3.48
C SER A 13 19.88 2.29 -2.56
N GLU A 14 19.48 2.33 -1.28
CA GLU A 14 19.57 1.20 -0.35
C GLU A 14 18.60 0.07 -0.70
N LEU A 15 17.43 0.40 -1.28
CA LEU A 15 16.45 -0.59 -1.73
C LEU A 15 16.99 -1.34 -2.96
N THR A 16 17.48 -0.62 -3.96
CA THR A 16 18.03 -1.23 -5.17
C THR A 16 19.34 -1.98 -4.93
N ALA A 17 20.12 -1.58 -3.90
CA ALA A 17 21.30 -2.32 -3.45
C ALA A 17 20.98 -3.54 -2.57
N GLY A 18 19.71 -3.81 -2.28
CA GLY A 18 19.30 -4.94 -1.42
C GLY A 18 19.68 -4.78 0.06
N ARG A 19 20.05 -3.56 0.50
CA ARG A 19 20.40 -3.26 1.90
C ARG A 19 19.17 -3.00 2.77
N SER A 20 18.04 -2.70 2.16
CA SER A 20 16.75 -2.51 2.82
C SER A 20 15.64 -3.18 2.01
N ILE A 21 14.54 -3.52 2.67
CA ILE A 21 13.36 -4.11 2.02
C ILE A 21 12.29 -3.03 1.88
N ASP A 22 11.68 -2.95 0.70
CA ASP A 22 10.53 -2.08 0.47
C ASP A 22 9.28 -2.62 1.18
N THR A 23 9.06 -2.14 2.39
CA THR A 23 7.86 -2.44 3.18
C THR A 23 6.71 -1.48 2.89
N ASN A 24 7.00 -0.31 2.32
CA ASN A 24 6.01 0.71 2.02
C ASN A 24 5.05 0.28 0.91
N SER A 25 5.59 -0.20 -0.21
CA SER A 25 4.77 -0.65 -1.34
C SER A 25 3.83 -1.77 -0.96
N GLY A 26 4.30 -2.78 -0.21
CA GLY A 26 3.46 -3.87 0.26
C GLY A 26 2.33 -3.39 1.19
N TRP A 27 2.63 -2.47 2.10
CA TRP A 27 1.64 -1.91 2.99
C TRP A 27 0.59 -1.07 2.24
N ILE A 28 1.02 -0.17 1.33
CA ILE A 28 0.11 0.64 0.50
C ILE A 28 -0.81 -0.26 -0.33
N ALA A 29 -0.24 -1.28 -0.98
CA ALA A 29 -1.02 -2.22 -1.79
C ALA A 29 -2.08 -2.94 -0.98
N ASN A 30 -1.75 -3.39 0.23
CA ASN A 30 -2.73 -4.02 1.11
C ASN A 30 -3.86 -3.04 1.47
N GLN A 31 -3.55 -1.77 1.77
CA GLN A 31 -4.56 -0.76 2.06
C GLN A 31 -5.48 -0.48 0.85
N LEU A 32 -4.91 -0.43 -0.35
CA LEU A 32 -5.66 -0.24 -1.59
C LEU A 32 -6.54 -1.46 -1.90
N PHE A 33 -5.99 -2.65 -1.70
CA PHE A 33 -6.71 -3.91 -1.89
C PHE A 33 -7.93 -4.04 -0.97
N GLU A 34 -7.81 -3.66 0.30
CA GLU A 34 -8.94 -3.61 1.26
C GLU A 34 -10.03 -2.61 0.81
N MET A 35 -9.70 -1.67 -0.05
CA MET A 35 -10.63 -0.73 -0.67
C MET A 35 -11.19 -1.22 -2.02
N GLY A 36 -10.80 -2.39 -2.49
CA GLY A 36 -11.21 -2.95 -3.78
C GLY A 36 -10.42 -2.42 -4.99
N TRP A 37 -9.26 -1.78 -4.76
CA TRP A 37 -8.39 -1.31 -5.84
C TRP A 37 -7.17 -2.21 -6.00
N LYS A 38 -6.89 -2.62 -7.23
CA LYS A 38 -5.77 -3.51 -7.55
C LYS A 38 -4.56 -2.69 -8.00
N VAL A 39 -3.41 -2.99 -7.39
CA VAL A 39 -2.13 -2.44 -7.82
C VAL A 39 -1.63 -3.27 -9.01
N ARG A 40 -1.27 -2.59 -10.09
CA ARG A 40 -0.74 -3.21 -11.30
C ARG A 40 0.74 -3.55 -11.16
N ASN A 41 1.53 -2.60 -10.67
CA ASN A 41 2.99 -2.74 -10.60
C ASN A 41 3.55 -2.19 -9.29
N PHE A 42 4.61 -2.83 -8.80
CA PHE A 42 5.58 -2.26 -7.87
C PHE A 42 6.87 -1.99 -8.61
N ILE A 43 7.44 -0.81 -8.41
CA ILE A 43 8.66 -0.38 -9.06
C ILE A 43 9.57 0.20 -7.99
N VAL A 44 10.78 -0.34 -7.89
CA VAL A 44 11.83 0.18 -7.00
C VAL A 44 12.90 0.83 -7.87
N LEU A 45 13.19 2.10 -7.60
CA LEU A 45 14.14 2.89 -8.36
C LEU A 45 15.29 3.37 -7.47
N PRO A 46 16.51 3.52 -8.01
CA PRO A 46 17.59 4.22 -7.32
C PRO A 46 17.26 5.71 -7.22
N ASP A 47 18.00 6.43 -6.36
CA ASP A 47 17.93 7.88 -6.27
C ASP A 47 18.70 8.53 -7.43
N ASP A 48 18.28 8.25 -8.65
CA ASP A 48 18.79 8.78 -9.90
C ASP A 48 17.66 9.51 -10.64
N PRO A 49 17.76 10.84 -10.82
CA PRO A 49 16.69 11.61 -11.43
C PRO A 49 16.40 11.21 -12.88
N LYS A 50 17.37 10.68 -13.62
CA LYS A 50 17.14 10.19 -14.99
C LYS A 50 16.29 8.95 -15.01
N VAL A 51 16.63 7.97 -14.14
CA VAL A 51 15.87 6.72 -14.03
C VAL A 51 14.44 6.98 -13.53
N ILE A 52 14.30 7.89 -12.55
CA ILE A 52 12.99 8.31 -12.03
C ILE A 52 12.17 8.96 -13.15
N MET A 53 12.76 9.90 -13.92
CA MET A 53 12.06 10.59 -15.01
C MET A 53 11.65 9.67 -16.15
N GLU A 54 12.49 8.71 -16.53
CA GLU A 54 12.13 7.71 -17.55
C GLU A 54 10.85 6.96 -17.18
N GLU A 55 10.76 6.50 -15.93
CA GLU A 55 9.58 5.77 -15.46
C GLU A 55 8.35 6.67 -15.33
N LEU A 56 8.49 7.87 -14.75
CA LEU A 56 7.39 8.81 -14.62
C LEU A 56 6.85 9.26 -15.99
N THR A 57 7.72 9.44 -16.97
CA THR A 57 7.34 9.77 -18.36
C THR A 57 6.53 8.64 -18.97
N ARG A 58 6.95 7.38 -18.81
CA ARG A 58 6.21 6.20 -19.27
C ARG A 58 4.82 6.12 -18.67
N ILE A 59 4.69 6.43 -17.37
CA ILE A 59 3.39 6.47 -16.68
C ILE A 59 2.50 7.58 -17.23
N LYS A 60 3.06 8.79 -17.41
CA LYS A 60 2.33 9.93 -17.99
C LYS A 60 1.87 9.66 -19.42
N GLU A 61 2.71 9.02 -20.23
CA GLU A 61 2.31 8.59 -21.59
C GLU A 61 1.15 7.60 -21.56
N THR A 62 1.13 6.66 -20.61
CA THR A 62 0.01 5.72 -20.43
C THR A 62 -1.29 6.47 -20.17
N ALA A 63 -1.27 7.47 -19.28
CA ALA A 63 -2.41 8.32 -19.00
C ALA A 63 -2.89 9.08 -20.24
N THR A 64 -1.95 9.62 -21.02
CA THR A 64 -2.25 10.44 -22.21
C THR A 64 -2.77 9.60 -23.39
N LYS A 65 -2.20 8.41 -23.59
CA LYS A 65 -2.59 7.51 -24.71
C LYS A 65 -4.00 6.91 -24.54
N ASN A 66 -4.44 6.73 -23.28
CA ASN A 66 -5.74 6.15 -22.95
C ASN A 66 -6.55 7.09 -22.04
N PRO A 67 -7.10 8.20 -22.55
CA PRO A 67 -7.82 9.19 -21.71
C PRO A 67 -9.08 8.64 -21.00
N SER A 68 -9.58 7.48 -21.46
CA SER A 68 -10.70 6.77 -20.80
C SER A 68 -10.29 6.01 -19.54
N GLU A 69 -9.00 5.70 -19.41
CA GLU A 69 -8.44 4.98 -18.26
C GLU A 69 -7.75 5.96 -17.32
N ALA A 70 -8.14 5.95 -16.06
CA ALA A 70 -7.46 6.73 -15.04
C ALA A 70 -6.14 6.06 -14.65
N VAL A 71 -5.10 6.86 -14.42
CA VAL A 71 -3.78 6.38 -13.94
C VAL A 71 -3.47 7.03 -12.61
N LEU A 72 -3.01 6.23 -11.65
CA LEU A 72 -2.54 6.70 -10.35
C LEU A 72 -1.13 6.18 -10.10
N ALA A 73 -0.16 7.08 -10.05
CA ALA A 73 1.17 6.77 -9.55
C ALA A 73 1.29 7.21 -8.09
N ILE A 74 1.74 6.31 -7.21
CA ILE A 74 2.00 6.59 -5.79
C ILE A 74 3.49 6.37 -5.56
N MET A 75 4.22 7.44 -5.26
CA MET A 75 5.65 7.39 -5.02
C MET A 75 5.97 7.64 -3.56
N THR A 76 6.90 6.87 -3.01
CA THR A 76 7.44 7.03 -1.65
C THR A 76 8.95 7.18 -1.69
N GLY A 77 9.47 8.12 -0.90
CA GLY A 77 10.88 8.47 -0.86
C GLY A 77 11.22 9.77 -1.61
N GLY A 78 12.44 10.23 -1.48
CA GLY A 78 13.01 11.37 -2.21
C GLY A 78 12.37 12.74 -1.92
N LEU A 79 11.72 12.93 -0.75
CA LEU A 79 11.14 14.20 -0.26
C LEU A 79 11.90 14.76 0.95
N GLY A 80 13.04 14.21 1.28
CA GLY A 80 13.83 14.59 2.42
C GLY A 80 14.64 15.89 2.21
N ALA A 81 15.72 15.99 3.00
CA ALA A 81 16.60 17.15 3.06
C ALA A 81 18.03 16.78 2.62
N THR A 82 18.20 15.77 1.80
CA THR A 82 19.50 15.30 1.31
C THR A 82 19.67 15.61 -0.19
N GLU A 83 20.88 15.55 -0.69
CA GLU A 83 21.16 15.93 -2.07
C GLU A 83 20.56 14.95 -3.09
N ASP A 84 20.34 13.72 -2.68
CA ASP A 84 19.76 12.61 -3.43
C ASP A 84 18.21 12.54 -3.37
N ASP A 85 17.54 13.52 -2.74
CA ASP A 85 16.08 13.65 -2.72
C ASP A 85 15.59 14.37 -4.01
N TYR A 86 15.28 13.62 -5.05
CA TYR A 86 14.90 14.15 -6.37
C TYR A 86 13.40 14.16 -6.68
N THR A 87 12.56 13.59 -5.83
CA THR A 87 11.13 13.39 -6.12
C THR A 87 10.38 14.68 -6.48
N LEU A 88 10.62 15.77 -5.73
CA LEU A 88 10.01 17.06 -6.05
C LEU A 88 10.49 17.60 -7.40
N GLN A 89 11.79 17.56 -7.66
CA GLN A 89 12.36 18.02 -8.93
C GLN A 89 11.75 17.26 -10.12
N CYS A 90 11.69 15.94 -10.03
CA CYS A 90 11.09 15.10 -11.07
C CYS A 90 9.60 15.39 -11.27
N ALA A 91 8.86 15.65 -10.18
CA ALA A 91 7.44 16.03 -10.28
C ALA A 91 7.25 17.37 -11.00
N LEU A 92 8.08 18.35 -10.72
CA LEU A 92 8.05 19.67 -11.38
C LEU A 92 8.38 19.54 -12.89
N GLU A 93 9.43 18.80 -13.23
CA GLU A 93 9.82 18.55 -14.61
C GLU A 93 8.73 17.79 -15.39
N LEU A 94 8.18 16.72 -14.80
CA LEU A 94 7.13 15.92 -15.40
C LEU A 94 5.89 16.75 -15.73
N THR A 95 5.51 17.67 -14.85
CA THR A 95 4.25 18.41 -14.95
C THR A 95 4.41 19.79 -15.58
N GLY A 96 5.63 20.31 -15.69
CA GLY A 96 5.93 21.68 -16.12
C GLY A 96 5.46 22.76 -15.14
N LYS A 97 5.11 22.37 -13.91
CA LYS A 97 4.61 23.26 -12.87
C LYS A 97 5.77 23.98 -12.15
N LYS A 98 5.47 25.16 -11.60
CA LYS A 98 6.41 25.87 -10.76
C LYS A 98 6.38 25.31 -9.33
N MET A 99 7.48 25.57 -8.64
CA MET A 99 7.62 25.24 -7.23
C MET A 99 7.00 26.36 -6.39
N GLU A 100 6.20 25.98 -5.38
CA GLU A 100 5.65 26.92 -4.40
C GLU A 100 5.92 26.46 -2.97
N VAL A 101 5.91 27.40 -2.02
CA VAL A 101 6.07 27.12 -0.60
C VAL A 101 4.74 26.72 0.02
N ASN A 102 4.70 25.58 0.68
CA ASN A 102 3.58 25.24 1.56
C ASN A 102 3.76 25.95 2.91
N GLU A 103 3.01 27.03 3.13
CA GLU A 103 3.13 27.88 4.31
C GLU A 103 2.92 27.11 5.64
N LYS A 104 2.00 26.16 5.69
CA LYS A 104 1.78 25.34 6.89
C LYS A 104 3.00 24.47 7.20
N ALA A 105 3.60 23.86 6.20
CA ALA A 105 4.82 23.07 6.35
C ALA A 105 6.00 23.95 6.76
N ARG A 106 6.12 25.14 6.14
CA ARG A 106 7.15 26.13 6.50
C ARG A 106 7.07 26.55 7.96
N LEU A 107 5.87 26.91 8.43
CA LEU A 107 5.65 27.30 9.84
C LEU A 107 5.93 26.13 10.79
N ARG A 108 5.61 24.89 10.42
CA ARG A 108 5.93 23.71 11.22
C ARG A 108 7.44 23.49 11.29
N LEU A 109 8.14 23.60 10.16
CA LEU A 109 9.60 23.50 10.10
C LEU A 109 10.25 24.58 10.99
N GLN A 110 9.79 25.82 10.87
CA GLN A 110 10.27 26.92 11.69
C GLN A 110 10.14 26.63 13.18
N LYS A 111 8.93 26.24 13.65
CA LYS A 111 8.67 25.88 15.05
C LYS A 111 9.56 24.72 15.52
N PHE A 112 9.80 23.74 14.67
CA PHE A 112 10.68 22.61 14.97
C PHE A 112 12.12 23.07 15.24
N TYR A 113 12.65 24.02 14.46
CA TYR A 113 13.99 24.55 14.65
C TYR A 113 14.06 25.49 15.85
N GLU A 114 13.07 26.37 16.04
CA GLU A 114 12.96 27.26 17.21
C GLU A 114 12.92 26.47 18.52
N SER A 115 12.20 25.35 18.56
CA SER A 115 12.17 24.47 19.74
C SER A 115 13.54 23.85 20.10
N ARG A 116 14.50 23.92 19.19
CA ARG A 116 15.90 23.46 19.35
C ARG A 116 16.89 24.61 19.51
N GLY A 117 16.39 25.83 19.75
CA GLY A 117 17.22 27.00 19.94
C GLY A 117 17.89 27.53 18.66
N LYS A 118 17.34 27.17 17.48
CA LYS A 118 17.83 27.64 16.19
C LYS A 118 16.87 28.64 15.57
N SER A 119 17.39 29.64 14.88
CA SER A 119 16.61 30.60 14.10
C SER A 119 16.19 30.00 12.74
N TYR A 120 15.14 30.55 12.12
CA TYR A 120 14.76 30.19 10.74
C TYR A 120 15.88 30.47 9.74
N SER A 121 16.67 31.54 9.97
CA SER A 121 17.84 31.87 9.15
C SER A 121 18.96 30.82 9.20
N ASP A 122 18.96 29.98 10.23
CA ASP A 122 19.96 28.92 10.38
C ASP A 122 19.59 27.63 9.65
N ILE A 123 18.39 27.60 9.04
CA ILE A 123 17.92 26.44 8.27
C ILE A 123 18.62 26.40 6.94
N LEU A 124 19.32 25.30 6.69
CA LEU A 124 20.02 25.10 5.42
C LEU A 124 19.03 25.06 4.25
N PRO A 125 19.39 25.62 3.08
CA PRO A 125 18.54 25.62 1.89
C PRO A 125 18.04 24.23 1.49
N LEU A 126 18.86 23.20 1.70
CA LEU A 126 18.51 21.81 1.41
C LEU A 126 17.33 21.31 2.28
N VAL A 127 17.29 21.73 3.56
CA VAL A 127 16.20 21.38 4.48
C VAL A 127 14.89 22.06 4.07
N LEU A 128 14.97 23.25 3.47
CA LEU A 128 13.81 23.97 2.97
C LEU A 128 13.09 23.24 1.83
N ARG A 129 13.74 22.29 1.15
CA ARG A 129 13.09 21.45 0.14
C ARG A 129 11.86 20.72 0.70
N GLN A 130 11.87 20.37 1.97
CA GLN A 130 10.78 19.65 2.65
C GLN A 130 9.47 20.43 2.75
N VAL A 131 9.46 21.72 2.46
CA VAL A 131 8.26 22.57 2.53
C VAL A 131 7.74 23.02 1.16
N TYR A 132 8.38 22.59 0.09
CA TYR A 132 7.98 22.92 -1.27
C TYR A 132 7.09 21.85 -1.89
N ILE A 133 6.14 22.31 -2.71
CA ILE A 133 5.23 21.47 -3.50
C ILE A 133 5.09 22.06 -4.93
N PRO A 134 4.63 21.29 -5.92
CA PRO A 134 4.22 21.85 -7.20
C PRO A 134 3.01 22.78 -7.03
N GLU A 135 2.97 23.89 -7.79
CA GLU A 135 1.81 24.80 -7.82
C GLU A 135 0.52 24.03 -8.18
N ASP A 136 -0.62 24.47 -7.64
CA ASP A 136 -1.94 23.83 -7.80
C ASP A 136 -1.99 22.35 -7.42
N SER A 137 -1.08 21.87 -6.59
CA SER A 137 -1.12 20.52 -6.08
C SER A 137 -1.99 20.42 -4.81
N ILE A 138 -2.51 19.23 -4.57
CA ILE A 138 -3.21 18.93 -3.32
C ILE A 138 -2.16 18.55 -2.27
N THR A 139 -2.12 19.30 -1.18
CA THR A 139 -1.19 19.04 -0.08
C THR A 139 -1.53 17.75 0.67
N LEU A 140 -0.56 16.88 0.84
CA LEU A 140 -0.60 15.78 1.81
C LEU A 140 0.17 16.24 3.07
N GLU A 141 -0.57 16.76 4.06
CA GLU A 141 0.01 17.22 5.32
C GLU A 141 0.65 16.05 6.07
N ASN A 142 1.86 16.29 6.59
CA ASN A 142 2.61 15.33 7.41
C ASN A 142 2.57 15.73 8.88
N SER A 143 1.84 15.01 9.72
CA SER A 143 1.80 15.30 11.17
C SER A 143 2.88 14.53 11.95
N ALA A 144 3.50 13.53 11.35
CA ALA A 144 4.53 12.70 11.97
C ALA A 144 5.97 13.16 11.67
N GLY A 145 6.15 14.03 10.66
CA GLY A 145 7.45 14.52 10.23
C GLY A 145 7.42 15.93 9.63
N LEU A 146 8.46 16.29 8.90
CA LEU A 146 8.65 17.65 8.36
C LEU A 146 8.34 17.73 6.87
N ALA A 147 8.71 16.73 6.09
CA ALA A 147 8.53 16.73 4.64
C ALA A 147 7.05 16.72 4.27
N VAL A 148 6.61 17.69 3.47
CA VAL A 148 5.24 17.74 2.95
C VAL A 148 5.13 16.85 1.71
N GLY A 149 4.04 16.06 1.64
CA GLY A 149 3.70 15.34 0.43
C GLY A 149 2.69 16.11 -0.42
N PHE A 150 2.45 15.61 -1.62
CA PHE A 150 1.52 16.25 -2.55
C PHE A 150 0.88 15.27 -3.52
N ILE A 151 -0.23 15.70 -4.13
CA ILE A 151 -0.85 15.06 -5.27
C ILE A 151 -0.90 16.09 -6.39
N VAL A 152 -0.36 15.76 -7.55
CA VAL A 152 -0.39 16.61 -8.73
C VAL A 152 -1.13 15.88 -9.86
N SER A 153 -1.90 16.63 -10.65
CA SER A 153 -2.60 16.10 -11.81
C SER A 153 -1.62 15.81 -12.95
N LEU A 154 -1.72 14.64 -13.55
CA LEU A 154 -1.04 14.28 -14.80
C LEU A 154 -1.91 14.64 -16.01
N ASP A 155 -3.22 14.44 -15.86
CA ASP A 155 -4.27 14.84 -16.77
C ASP A 155 -5.61 14.98 -16.02
N LYS A 156 -6.74 14.99 -16.75
CA LYS A 156 -8.08 15.18 -16.16
C LYS A 156 -8.46 14.12 -15.12
N ASN A 157 -8.00 12.88 -15.27
CA ASN A 157 -8.43 11.72 -14.46
C ASN A 157 -7.26 11.00 -13.79
N SER A 158 -6.02 11.42 -14.06
CA SER A 158 -4.81 10.76 -13.64
C SER A 158 -3.98 11.63 -12.71
N PHE A 159 -3.39 11.02 -11.69
CA PHE A 159 -2.68 11.73 -10.64
C PHE A 159 -1.35 11.06 -10.30
N PHE A 160 -0.41 11.88 -9.86
CA PHE A 160 0.86 11.49 -9.28
C PHE A 160 0.92 11.98 -7.84
N SER A 161 1.05 11.05 -6.90
CA SER A 161 1.10 11.33 -5.47
C SER A 161 2.48 11.00 -4.92
N CYS A 162 3.03 11.89 -4.10
CA CYS A 162 4.33 11.73 -3.48
C CYS A 162 4.22 11.82 -1.95
N MET A 163 4.87 10.88 -1.27
CA MET A 163 4.95 10.81 0.19
C MET A 163 6.38 10.49 0.64
N PRO A 164 6.78 10.83 1.89
CA PRO A 164 8.08 10.47 2.43
C PRO A 164 8.32 8.95 2.45
N GLY A 165 9.61 8.56 2.42
CA GLY A 165 10.02 7.15 2.55
C GLY A 165 9.90 6.59 3.97
N VAL A 166 9.88 7.44 5.00
CA VAL A 166 9.77 7.02 6.41
C VAL A 166 8.41 6.38 6.67
N PRO A 167 8.34 5.09 7.06
CA PRO A 167 7.09 4.35 7.10
C PRO A 167 5.99 4.96 7.97
N ILE A 168 6.34 5.51 9.13
CA ILE A 168 5.36 6.11 10.05
C ILE A 168 4.74 7.39 9.44
N GLU A 169 5.55 8.20 8.74
CA GLU A 169 5.09 9.41 8.06
C GLU A 169 4.20 9.06 6.86
N MET A 170 4.67 8.13 6.03
CA MET A 170 3.96 7.65 4.86
C MET A 170 2.59 7.06 5.22
N LYS A 171 2.53 6.18 6.22
CA LYS A 171 1.28 5.53 6.65
C LYS A 171 0.24 6.52 7.16
N GLU A 172 0.67 7.46 7.99
CA GLU A 172 -0.20 8.52 8.51
C GLU A 172 -0.74 9.39 7.40
N MET A 173 0.13 9.83 6.50
CA MET A 173 -0.20 10.67 5.36
C MET A 173 -1.12 9.94 4.37
N PHE A 174 -0.86 8.67 4.10
CA PHE A 174 -1.72 7.83 3.28
C PHE A 174 -3.13 7.73 3.87
N GLN A 175 -3.25 7.34 5.12
CA GLN A 175 -4.55 7.10 5.77
C GLN A 175 -5.37 8.38 5.92
N ARG A 176 -4.73 9.48 6.32
CA ARG A 176 -5.44 10.73 6.63
C ARG A 176 -5.64 11.65 5.44
N ARG A 177 -4.84 11.52 4.38
CA ARG A 177 -4.85 12.46 3.26
C ARG A 177 -5.08 11.79 1.91
N LEU A 178 -4.22 10.84 1.52
CA LEU A 178 -4.31 10.21 0.21
C LEU A 178 -5.57 9.33 0.09
N LEU A 179 -5.82 8.44 1.04
CA LEU A 179 -6.95 7.52 0.98
C LEU A 179 -8.32 8.25 0.91
N PRO A 180 -8.61 9.32 1.69
CA PRO A 180 -9.82 10.12 1.52
C PRO A 180 -9.95 10.77 0.14
N PHE A 181 -8.84 11.26 -0.44
CA PHE A 181 -8.82 11.78 -1.80
C PHE A 181 -9.18 10.71 -2.82
N LEU A 182 -8.58 9.52 -2.73
CA LEU A 182 -8.85 8.40 -3.63
C LEU A 182 -10.31 7.96 -3.56
N LYS A 183 -10.88 7.83 -2.36
CA LYS A 183 -12.30 7.49 -2.14
C LYS A 183 -13.26 8.48 -2.75
N LYS A 184 -12.90 9.76 -2.80
CA LYS A 184 -13.71 10.82 -3.42
C LYS A 184 -13.57 10.83 -4.94
N THR A 185 -12.39 10.46 -5.45
CA THR A 185 -12.02 10.60 -6.87
C THR A 185 -12.42 9.38 -7.69
N TYR A 186 -12.19 8.19 -7.16
CA TYR A 186 -12.36 6.95 -7.88
C TYR A 186 -13.51 6.10 -7.34
N GLN A 187 -14.19 5.41 -8.23
CA GLN A 187 -15.19 4.42 -7.84
C GLN A 187 -14.49 3.25 -7.12
N LYS A 188 -15.13 2.83 -6.04
CA LYS A 188 -14.77 1.62 -5.33
C LYS A 188 -15.56 0.45 -5.93
N GLU A 189 -14.90 -0.65 -6.23
CA GLU A 189 -15.63 -1.92 -6.40
C GLU A 189 -15.95 -2.50 -5.03
N ASN A 190 -17.18 -2.96 -4.86
CA ASN A 190 -17.52 -3.76 -3.69
C ASN A 190 -16.86 -5.12 -3.88
N LEU A 191 -15.72 -5.32 -3.24
CA LEU A 191 -15.03 -6.60 -3.23
C LEU A 191 -15.45 -7.36 -1.97
N PHE A 192 -16.16 -8.45 -2.16
CA PHE A 192 -16.46 -9.40 -1.09
C PHE A 192 -15.28 -10.35 -0.96
N LYS A 193 -14.85 -10.60 0.27
CA LYS A 193 -13.66 -11.39 0.56
C LYS A 193 -13.90 -12.24 1.78
N GLU A 194 -13.54 -13.50 1.69
CA GLU A 194 -13.55 -14.46 2.79
C GLU A 194 -12.23 -15.23 2.83
N THR A 195 -11.87 -15.65 4.03
CA THR A 195 -10.66 -16.43 4.29
C THR A 195 -11.03 -17.71 5.02
N ARG A 196 -10.34 -18.81 4.66
CA ARG A 196 -10.40 -20.08 5.40
C ARG A 196 -8.99 -20.62 5.60
N TRP A 197 -8.81 -21.25 6.73
CA TRP A 197 -7.60 -22.00 7.06
C TRP A 197 -7.94 -23.49 6.99
N ILE A 198 -7.11 -24.25 6.24
CA ILE A 198 -7.33 -25.68 6.04
C ILE A 198 -6.12 -26.43 6.58
N TRP A 199 -6.36 -27.29 7.56
CA TRP A 199 -5.34 -28.01 8.28
C TRP A 199 -4.91 -29.28 7.55
N ASN A 200 -3.61 -29.64 7.72
CA ASN A 200 -3.02 -30.88 7.23
C ASN A 200 -3.19 -31.12 5.73
N ILE A 201 -3.14 -30.05 4.95
CA ILE A 201 -3.16 -30.11 3.48
C ILE A 201 -2.03 -29.24 2.90
N GLY A 202 -1.45 -29.67 1.79
CA GLY A 202 -0.51 -28.91 1.00
C GLY A 202 -1.19 -28.13 -0.13
N GLU A 203 -0.56 -27.06 -0.59
CA GLU A 203 -1.06 -26.18 -1.64
C GLU A 203 -1.41 -26.91 -2.93
N SER A 204 -0.53 -27.83 -3.40
CA SER A 204 -0.75 -28.61 -4.64
C SER A 204 -1.99 -29.51 -4.54
N LEU A 205 -2.21 -30.11 -3.37
CA LEU A 205 -3.36 -30.97 -3.14
C LEU A 205 -4.64 -30.15 -3.09
N PHE A 206 -4.61 -29.01 -2.39
CA PHE A 206 -5.73 -28.06 -2.37
C PHE A 206 -6.11 -27.59 -3.78
N GLN A 207 -5.11 -27.26 -4.59
CA GLN A 207 -5.36 -26.81 -5.95
C GLN A 207 -5.98 -27.91 -6.81
N SER A 208 -5.47 -29.14 -6.73
CA SER A 208 -5.96 -30.25 -7.56
C SER A 208 -7.33 -30.79 -7.11
N GLU A 209 -7.54 -30.95 -5.80
CA GLU A 209 -8.75 -31.59 -5.27
C GLU A 209 -9.93 -30.61 -5.11
N PHE A 210 -9.64 -29.37 -4.76
CA PHE A 210 -10.71 -28.41 -4.51
C PHE A 210 -10.83 -27.36 -5.61
N ILE A 211 -9.78 -26.56 -5.87
CA ILE A 211 -9.85 -25.45 -6.82
C ILE A 211 -10.09 -25.94 -8.25
N GLY A 212 -9.50 -27.08 -8.62
CA GLY A 212 -9.69 -27.68 -9.94
C GLY A 212 -11.15 -27.99 -10.30
N GLU A 213 -11.99 -28.19 -9.28
CA GLU A 213 -13.44 -28.45 -9.42
C GLU A 213 -14.28 -27.17 -9.36
N GLN A 214 -13.69 -25.97 -9.10
CA GLN A 214 -14.41 -24.69 -9.02
C GLN A 214 -14.34 -23.88 -10.32
N LYS A 215 -14.18 -24.53 -11.47
CA LYS A 215 -14.05 -23.85 -12.79
C LYS A 215 -15.25 -22.99 -13.13
N ASP A 216 -16.43 -23.37 -12.71
CA ASP A 216 -17.69 -22.63 -12.84
C ASP A 216 -17.61 -21.27 -12.11
N LEU A 217 -17.18 -21.27 -10.85
CA LEU A 217 -17.08 -20.07 -10.03
C LEU A 217 -15.92 -19.16 -10.50
N VAL A 218 -14.79 -19.75 -10.84
CA VAL A 218 -13.63 -19.01 -11.39
C VAL A 218 -13.99 -18.36 -12.74
N GLY A 219 -14.67 -19.08 -13.61
CA GLY A 219 -15.17 -18.56 -14.89
C GLY A 219 -16.23 -17.45 -14.71
N ALA A 220 -16.95 -17.44 -13.62
CA ALA A 220 -17.92 -16.40 -13.25
C ALA A 220 -17.30 -15.18 -12.55
N GLY A 221 -15.97 -15.18 -12.29
CA GLY A 221 -15.27 -14.04 -11.68
C GLY A 221 -14.90 -14.22 -10.21
N LEU A 222 -14.84 -15.46 -9.71
CA LEU A 222 -14.21 -15.76 -8.43
C LEU A 222 -12.69 -15.73 -8.58
N GLU A 223 -12.04 -14.92 -7.76
CA GLU A 223 -10.58 -14.92 -7.60
C GLU A 223 -10.21 -15.62 -6.30
N TRP A 224 -9.08 -16.29 -6.30
CA TRP A 224 -8.58 -16.99 -5.15
C TRP A 224 -7.06 -16.85 -5.01
N GLY A 225 -6.58 -17.02 -3.80
CA GLY A 225 -5.17 -17.07 -3.46
C GLY A 225 -4.93 -18.03 -2.32
N VAL A 226 -3.76 -18.66 -2.27
CA VAL A 226 -3.37 -19.56 -1.20
C VAL A 226 -1.97 -19.22 -0.71
N THR A 227 -1.77 -19.38 0.59
CA THR A 227 -0.45 -19.25 1.21
C THR A 227 -0.24 -20.47 2.10
N ALA A 228 0.77 -21.27 1.78
CA ALA A 228 1.14 -22.44 2.57
C ALA A 228 1.95 -22.01 3.82
N GLN A 229 1.63 -22.60 4.95
CA GLN A 229 2.35 -22.49 6.20
C GLN A 229 2.58 -23.88 6.79
N LYS A 230 3.42 -23.98 7.83
CA LYS A 230 3.68 -25.28 8.45
C LYS A 230 2.40 -25.81 9.10
N GLY A 231 1.86 -26.89 8.52
CA GLY A 231 0.68 -27.59 9.05
C GLY A 231 -0.67 -27.13 8.52
N PHE A 232 -0.75 -26.04 7.76
CA PHE A 232 -2.00 -25.57 7.17
C PHE A 232 -1.77 -24.70 5.94
N ILE A 233 -2.84 -24.43 5.21
CA ILE A 233 -2.90 -23.40 4.18
C ILE A 233 -3.91 -22.34 4.58
N LYS A 234 -3.63 -21.09 4.16
CA LYS A 234 -4.57 -19.97 4.22
C LYS A 234 -5.10 -19.75 2.81
N ALA A 235 -6.38 -20.01 2.60
CA ALA A 235 -7.08 -19.77 1.33
C ALA A 235 -7.90 -18.49 1.43
N ILE A 236 -7.78 -17.62 0.44
CA ILE A 236 -8.51 -16.37 0.33
C ILE A 236 -9.36 -16.44 -0.93
N PHE A 237 -10.64 -16.10 -0.83
CA PHE A 237 -11.58 -16.03 -1.93
C PHE A 237 -12.16 -14.63 -2.02
N GLN A 238 -12.26 -14.10 -3.24
CA GLN A 238 -12.81 -12.77 -3.45
C GLN A 238 -13.52 -12.66 -4.79
N SER A 239 -14.53 -11.79 -4.83
CA SER A 239 -15.27 -11.46 -6.05
C SER A 239 -16.04 -10.15 -5.87
N THR A 240 -16.43 -9.51 -6.95
CA THR A 240 -17.43 -8.43 -6.93
C THR A 240 -18.85 -8.95 -6.68
N SER A 241 -19.07 -10.26 -6.78
CA SER A 241 -20.32 -10.93 -6.46
C SER A 241 -20.24 -11.61 -5.09
N GLU A 242 -21.03 -11.13 -4.13
CA GLU A 242 -21.14 -11.74 -2.81
C GLU A 242 -21.64 -13.20 -2.89
N ALA A 243 -22.51 -13.50 -3.85
CA ALA A 243 -23.06 -14.84 -4.05
C ALA A 243 -21.97 -15.85 -4.41
N LEU A 244 -21.00 -15.47 -5.29
CA LEU A 244 -19.88 -16.35 -5.63
C LEU A 244 -19.00 -16.66 -4.43
N VAL A 245 -18.71 -15.64 -3.60
CA VAL A 245 -17.90 -15.84 -2.39
C VAL A 245 -18.63 -16.73 -1.40
N LYS A 246 -19.91 -16.50 -1.14
CA LYS A 246 -20.71 -17.36 -0.26
C LYS A 246 -20.76 -18.81 -0.76
N GLU A 247 -20.91 -18.99 -2.06
CA GLU A 247 -20.97 -20.32 -2.67
C GLU A 247 -19.65 -21.10 -2.50
N VAL A 248 -18.51 -20.49 -2.81
CA VAL A 248 -17.22 -21.18 -2.62
C VAL A 248 -16.94 -21.48 -1.16
N ILE A 249 -17.35 -20.59 -0.24
CA ILE A 249 -17.22 -20.83 1.20
C ILE A 249 -18.07 -22.02 1.65
N ASN A 250 -19.29 -22.11 1.21
CA ASN A 250 -20.14 -23.28 1.50
C ASN A 250 -19.51 -24.58 0.95
N ARG A 251 -19.00 -24.54 -0.28
CA ARG A 251 -18.37 -25.74 -0.89
C ARG A 251 -17.10 -26.17 -0.14
N ILE A 252 -16.23 -25.24 0.28
CA ILE A 252 -14.98 -25.56 0.98
C ILE A 252 -15.24 -26.10 2.38
N GLU A 253 -16.22 -25.54 3.09
CA GLU A 253 -16.61 -26.01 4.43
C GLU A 253 -17.21 -27.43 4.38
N ILE A 254 -18.03 -27.72 3.37
CA ILE A 254 -18.56 -29.08 3.15
C ILE A 254 -17.44 -30.06 2.79
N PHE A 255 -16.50 -29.64 1.91
CA PHE A 255 -15.45 -30.52 1.39
C PHE A 255 -14.42 -30.89 2.45
N TYR A 256 -13.99 -29.95 3.27
CA TYR A 256 -12.94 -30.17 4.27
C TYR A 256 -13.47 -30.41 5.69
N GLY A 257 -14.74 -30.11 5.98
CA GLY A 257 -15.35 -30.31 7.29
C GLY A 257 -14.50 -29.72 8.42
N ASP A 258 -14.23 -30.52 9.43
CA ASP A 258 -13.47 -30.13 10.64
C ASP A 258 -12.02 -29.67 10.36
N LYS A 259 -11.51 -29.87 9.13
CA LYS A 259 -10.21 -29.36 8.75
C LYS A 259 -10.24 -27.90 8.28
N CYS A 260 -11.43 -27.34 8.09
CA CYS A 260 -11.63 -25.97 7.59
C CYS A 260 -12.13 -25.08 8.72
N THR A 261 -11.40 -24.02 9.02
CA THR A 261 -11.81 -23.04 10.05
C THR A 261 -11.80 -21.61 9.50
N LYS A 262 -12.69 -20.80 10.06
CA LYS A 262 -12.78 -19.36 9.76
C LYS A 262 -11.80 -18.53 10.61
N ASP A 263 -11.53 -18.96 11.82
CA ASP A 263 -10.65 -18.28 12.77
C ASP A 263 -9.78 -19.27 13.52
N VAL A 264 -8.46 -19.18 13.28
CA VAL A 264 -7.48 -20.08 13.90
C VAL A 264 -7.38 -19.86 15.41
N PHE A 265 -7.56 -18.61 15.88
CA PHE A 265 -7.46 -18.32 17.32
C PHE A 265 -8.71 -18.80 18.05
N GLU A 266 -9.89 -18.57 17.50
CA GLU A 266 -11.14 -19.05 18.06
C GLU A 266 -11.18 -20.57 18.12
N GLU A 267 -10.72 -21.26 17.06
CA GLU A 267 -10.65 -22.72 17.01
C GLU A 267 -9.68 -23.28 18.06
N ASN A 268 -8.49 -22.69 18.21
CA ASN A 268 -7.56 -23.08 19.25
C ASN A 268 -8.12 -22.86 20.66
N HIS A 269 -8.81 -21.73 20.88
CA HIS A 269 -9.47 -21.43 22.16
C HIS A 269 -10.54 -22.48 22.48
N ASN A 270 -11.41 -22.79 21.52
CA ASN A 270 -12.45 -23.78 21.67
C ASN A 270 -11.88 -25.19 21.95
N SER A 271 -10.78 -25.56 21.27
CA SER A 271 -10.07 -26.81 21.50
C SER A 271 -9.51 -26.91 22.91
N LEU A 272 -8.91 -25.82 23.43
CA LEU A 272 -8.41 -25.78 24.81
C LEU A 272 -9.54 -25.93 25.84
N LEU A 273 -10.67 -25.26 25.61
CA LEU A 273 -11.85 -25.39 26.46
C LEU A 273 -12.41 -26.83 26.44
N ALA A 274 -12.58 -27.40 25.24
CA ALA A 274 -13.14 -28.74 25.07
C ALA A 274 -12.28 -29.85 25.72
N THR A 275 -10.95 -29.66 25.71
CA THR A 275 -10.00 -30.62 26.32
C THR A 275 -9.67 -30.26 27.77
N ASN A 276 -10.26 -29.22 28.34
CA ASN A 276 -9.92 -28.67 29.67
C ASN A 276 -8.42 -28.44 29.84
N SER A 277 -7.76 -27.96 28.78
CA SER A 277 -6.33 -27.73 28.72
C SER A 277 -6.02 -26.25 28.91
N SER A 278 -4.80 -25.95 29.33
CA SER A 278 -4.27 -24.59 29.43
C SER A 278 -3.04 -24.44 28.56
N LEU A 279 -2.86 -23.24 28.00
CA LEU A 279 -1.66 -22.86 27.28
C LEU A 279 -0.84 -21.89 28.14
N ALA A 280 0.45 -22.19 28.29
CA ALA A 280 1.40 -21.28 28.89
C ALA A 280 2.47 -20.91 27.87
N VAL A 281 2.80 -19.62 27.77
CA VAL A 281 3.86 -19.11 26.89
C VAL A 281 4.97 -18.49 27.71
N ALA A 282 6.21 -18.83 27.34
CA ALA A 282 7.40 -18.17 27.87
C ALA A 282 8.11 -17.47 26.70
N GLU A 283 8.13 -16.13 26.74
CA GLU A 283 8.70 -15.31 25.68
C GLU A 283 9.98 -14.64 26.14
N SER A 284 11.00 -14.61 25.29
CA SER A 284 12.24 -13.86 25.56
C SER A 284 12.60 -12.88 24.44
N CYS A 285 12.35 -13.23 23.19
CA CYS A 285 12.73 -12.41 22.02
C CYS A 285 11.53 -11.68 21.36
N THR A 286 10.32 -12.14 21.61
CA THR A 286 9.09 -11.64 20.98
C THR A 286 8.46 -10.48 21.71
N GLY A 287 8.95 -10.14 22.91
CA GLY A 287 8.49 -8.99 23.70
C GLY A 287 7.03 -9.05 24.12
N GLY A 288 6.45 -10.24 24.29
CA GLY A 288 5.06 -10.42 24.68
C GLY A 288 4.08 -10.43 23.51
N LEU A 289 4.54 -10.68 22.29
CA LEU A 289 3.66 -10.73 21.09
C LEU A 289 2.74 -11.97 21.04
N LEU A 290 3.00 -12.97 21.87
CA LEU A 290 2.20 -14.21 21.97
C LEU A 290 1.27 -14.22 23.18
N GLY A 291 1.45 -13.30 24.12
CA GLY A 291 0.69 -13.20 25.36
C GLY A 291 -0.54 -12.33 25.34
#